data_d4f84aa2a97b7663e899d589bc2fa4b7
#
_entry.id   d4f84aa2a97b7663e899d589bc2fa4b7
#
_cell.length_a   1.000
_cell.length_b   1.000
_cell.length_c   1.000
_cell.angle_alpha   90.00
_cell.angle_beta   90.00
_cell.angle_gamma   90.00
#
_symmetry.space_group_name_H-M   'P 1'
#
loop_
_entity.id
_entity.type
_entity.pdbx_description
1 polymer ?
#
loop_
_entity_poly.entity_id
_entity_poly.type
_entity_poly.pdbx_seq_one_letter_code
_entity_poly.pdbx_strand_id
1 'polypeptide(L)'
;LGFDYVSAARGGLLHDFFLNKYNTKNSRKLLISHPSIALNNAKKHFVLSDKEKNIIKCHMFPVSISVFPKYRESVVVSLVDKVMWFYEKVTGYSKEINYNLGKAAIYVFLFLNS
;
A
#
# COMPACT_ATOMS: atom_id res chain seq x y z
N LEU A 1 -3.86 -1.22 -22.41
CA LEU A 1 -4.87 -2.25 -22.45
C LEU A 1 -4.56 -3.30 -21.39
N GLY A 2 -5.50 -3.56 -20.53
CA GLY A 2 -5.35 -4.57 -19.50
C GLY A 2 -4.74 -4.10 -18.19
N PHE A 3 -4.71 -2.79 -17.91
CA PHE A 3 -4.36 -2.32 -16.58
C PHE A 3 -5.54 -2.55 -15.64
N ASP A 4 -5.29 -3.28 -14.57
CA ASP A 4 -6.32 -3.63 -13.59
C ASP A 4 -6.41 -2.55 -12.50
N TYR A 5 -7.21 -1.54 -12.75
CA TYR A 5 -7.40 -0.42 -11.83
C TYR A 5 -8.01 -0.85 -10.49
N VAL A 6 -8.88 -1.85 -10.50
CA VAL A 6 -9.52 -2.33 -9.27
C VAL A 6 -8.49 -2.99 -8.36
N SER A 7 -7.68 -3.89 -8.89
CA SER A 7 -6.61 -4.53 -8.11
C SER A 7 -5.56 -3.53 -7.65
N ALA A 8 -5.21 -2.55 -8.48
CA ALA A 8 -4.29 -1.49 -8.11
C ALA A 8 -4.84 -0.65 -6.94
N ALA A 9 -6.12 -0.27 -7.02
CA ALA A 9 -6.78 0.49 -5.96
C ALA A 9 -6.87 -0.31 -4.66
N ARG A 10 -7.31 -1.57 -4.74
CA ARG A 10 -7.41 -2.45 -3.56
C ARG A 10 -6.06 -2.70 -2.92
N GLY A 11 -5.06 -3.05 -3.71
CA GLY A 11 -3.70 -3.26 -3.23
C GLY A 11 -3.10 -1.99 -2.63
N GLY A 12 -3.32 -0.87 -3.29
CA GLY A 12 -2.87 0.44 -2.81
C GLY A 12 -3.51 0.84 -1.49
N LEU A 13 -4.80 0.55 -1.31
CA LEU A 13 -5.49 0.82 -0.04
C LEU A 13 -5.00 -0.07 1.10
N LEU A 14 -4.66 -1.29 0.80
CA LEU A 14 -4.33 -2.30 1.81
C LEU A 14 -2.83 -2.40 2.09
N HIS A 15 -1.99 -1.67 1.35
CA HIS A 15 -0.53 -1.82 1.47
C HIS A 15 0.00 -1.46 2.87
N ASP A 16 -0.68 -0.56 3.59
CA ASP A 16 -0.32 -0.17 4.96
C ASP A 16 -1.35 -0.63 6.01
N PHE A 17 -2.09 -1.66 5.70
CA PHE A 17 -3.21 -2.11 6.54
C PHE A 17 -2.74 -2.49 7.96
N PHE A 18 -3.27 -1.78 8.95
CA PHE A 18 -3.00 -1.96 10.39
C PHE A 18 -1.57 -1.61 10.88
N LEU A 19 -0.79 -0.86 10.13
CA LEU A 19 0.55 -0.44 10.58
C LEU A 19 0.54 0.40 11.87
N ASN A 20 -0.54 1.11 12.13
CA ASN A 20 -0.65 2.00 13.30
C ASN A 20 -0.61 1.28 14.65
N LYS A 21 -0.74 -0.04 14.66
CA LYS A 21 -0.66 -0.85 15.88
C LYS A 21 0.77 -1.19 16.31
N TYR A 22 1.73 -0.93 15.46
CA TYR A 22 3.12 -1.32 15.71
C TYR A 22 3.95 -0.11 16.10
N ASN A 23 4.55 -0.17 17.29
CA ASN A 23 5.39 0.90 17.80
C ASN A 23 6.70 0.96 17.00
N THR A 24 7.00 2.12 16.42
CA THR A 24 8.04 2.33 15.41
C THR A 24 9.45 2.51 15.96
N LYS A 25 9.74 1.99 17.15
CA LYS A 25 11.07 2.16 17.78
C LYS A 25 12.24 1.57 16.98
N ASN A 26 11.97 0.66 16.04
CA ASN A 26 12.98 0.07 15.15
C ASN A 26 12.60 0.29 13.68
N SER A 27 12.79 1.50 13.20
CA SER A 27 12.35 1.94 11.88
C SER A 27 12.89 1.09 10.71
N ARG A 28 14.16 0.66 10.76
CA ARG A 28 14.75 -0.17 9.69
C ARG A 28 14.12 -1.55 9.59
N LYS A 29 13.92 -2.21 10.72
CA LYS A 29 13.28 -3.53 10.76
C LYS A 29 11.84 -3.46 10.31
N LEU A 30 11.14 -2.41 10.67
CA LEU A 30 9.77 -2.17 10.27
C LEU A 30 9.66 -1.89 8.77
N LEU A 31 10.58 -1.10 8.20
CA LEU A 31 10.60 -0.82 6.76
C LEU A 31 10.72 -2.08 5.90
N ILE A 32 11.45 -3.08 6.37
CA ILE A 32 11.64 -4.34 5.64
C ILE A 32 10.45 -5.28 5.87
N SER A 33 9.89 -5.30 7.09
CA SER A 33 8.88 -6.28 7.49
C SER A 33 7.44 -5.81 7.30
N HIS A 34 7.17 -4.50 7.19
CA HIS A 34 5.80 -4.01 7.16
C HIS A 34 4.98 -4.48 5.94
N PRO A 35 5.54 -4.70 4.75
CA PRO A 35 4.75 -5.24 3.65
C PRO A 35 4.19 -6.63 3.95
N SER A 36 4.99 -7.47 4.60
CA SER A 36 4.53 -8.81 5.01
C SER A 36 3.48 -8.75 6.12
N ILE A 37 3.63 -7.82 7.05
CA ILE A 37 2.64 -7.59 8.13
C ILE A 37 1.32 -7.12 7.53
N ALA A 38 1.37 -6.13 6.63
CA ALA A 38 0.18 -5.61 5.95
C ALA A 38 -0.53 -6.71 5.15
N LEU A 39 0.22 -7.52 4.42
CA LEU A 39 -0.32 -8.64 3.66
C LEU A 39 -1.00 -9.67 4.56
N ASN A 40 -0.36 -10.05 5.65
CA ASN A 40 -0.93 -11.02 6.59
C ASN A 40 -2.20 -10.49 7.25
N ASN A 41 -2.23 -9.22 7.61
CA ASN A 41 -3.40 -8.59 8.18
C ASN A 41 -4.55 -8.48 7.16
N ALA A 42 -4.25 -8.09 5.94
CA ALA A 42 -5.25 -8.01 4.88
C ALA A 42 -5.87 -9.37 4.56
N LYS A 43 -5.07 -10.42 4.53
CA LYS A 43 -5.56 -11.80 4.30
C LYS A 43 -6.55 -12.28 5.33
N LYS A 44 -6.48 -11.77 6.56
CA LYS A 44 -7.42 -12.15 7.63
C LYS A 44 -8.83 -11.61 7.39
N HIS A 45 -8.96 -10.53 6.66
CA HIS A 45 -10.21 -9.80 6.50
C HIS A 45 -10.74 -9.78 5.06
N PHE A 46 -9.88 -10.03 4.08
CA PHE A 46 -10.22 -9.93 2.67
C PHE A 46 -9.70 -11.12 1.87
N VAL A 47 -10.48 -11.52 0.88
CA VAL A 47 -10.01 -12.46 -0.14
C VAL A 47 -9.21 -11.65 -1.18
N LEU A 48 -7.93 -11.93 -1.31
CA LEU A 48 -7.01 -11.21 -2.18
C LEU A 48 -6.61 -12.06 -3.37
N SER A 49 -6.58 -11.44 -4.55
CA SER A 49 -5.99 -12.06 -5.74
C SER A 49 -4.46 -12.10 -5.63
N ASP A 50 -3.81 -12.91 -6.45
CA ASP A 50 -2.34 -12.97 -6.48
C ASP A 50 -1.74 -11.62 -6.86
N LYS A 51 -2.38 -10.88 -7.76
CA LYS A 51 -1.99 -9.52 -8.14
C LYS A 51 -2.04 -8.57 -6.95
N GLU A 52 -3.13 -8.57 -6.20
CA GLU A 52 -3.27 -7.73 -5.01
C GLU A 52 -2.25 -8.07 -3.93
N LYS A 53 -2.00 -9.35 -3.71
CA LYS A 53 -0.94 -9.81 -2.79
C LYS A 53 0.43 -9.31 -3.20
N ASN A 54 0.74 -9.38 -4.49
CA ASN A 54 2.01 -8.88 -5.01
C ASN A 54 2.13 -7.36 -4.85
N ILE A 55 1.07 -6.61 -5.14
CA ILE A 55 1.03 -5.16 -4.95
C ILE A 55 1.38 -4.79 -3.50
N ILE A 56 0.73 -5.43 -2.54
CA ILE A 56 0.97 -5.16 -1.12
C ILE A 56 2.40 -5.52 -0.72
N LYS A 57 2.86 -6.68 -1.15
CA LYS A 57 4.16 -7.23 -0.72
C LYS A 57 5.35 -6.47 -1.30
N CYS A 58 5.24 -5.93 -2.51
CA CYS A 58 6.36 -5.27 -3.19
C CYS A 58 6.28 -3.74 -3.22
N HIS A 59 5.38 -3.12 -2.47
CA HIS A 59 5.20 -1.66 -2.53
C HIS A 59 6.44 -0.87 -2.09
N MET A 60 7.37 -1.48 -1.37
CA MET A 60 8.64 -0.85 -1.00
C MET A 60 9.68 -0.82 -2.12
N PHE A 61 9.42 -1.51 -3.22
CA PHE A 61 10.30 -1.44 -4.39
C PHE A 61 10.35 0.00 -4.96
N PRO A 62 11.48 0.56 -5.39
CA PRO A 62 12.82 -0.05 -5.45
C PRO A 62 13.69 0.10 -4.19
N VAL A 63 13.18 0.69 -3.11
CA VAL A 63 13.91 0.88 -1.85
C VAL A 63 14.30 -0.47 -1.24
N SER A 64 13.38 -1.42 -1.27
CA SER A 64 13.65 -2.81 -0.91
C SER A 64 13.50 -3.69 -2.14
N ILE A 65 14.52 -4.47 -2.44
CA ILE A 65 14.54 -5.41 -3.58
C ILE A 65 14.26 -6.85 -3.17
N SER A 66 13.83 -7.07 -1.92
CA SER A 66 13.52 -8.41 -1.43
C SER A 66 12.37 -9.08 -2.17
N VAL A 67 11.43 -8.28 -2.67
CA VAL A 67 10.32 -8.75 -3.50
C VAL A 67 10.21 -7.85 -4.73
N PHE A 68 10.29 -8.46 -5.91
CA PHE A 68 10.14 -7.74 -7.18
C PHE A 68 8.68 -7.67 -7.60
N PRO A 69 8.24 -6.54 -8.21
CA PRO A 69 6.90 -6.44 -8.77
C PRO A 69 6.75 -7.37 -9.97
N LYS A 70 5.74 -8.22 -9.92
CA LYS A 70 5.41 -9.17 -11.01
C LYS A 70 4.39 -8.60 -12.00
N TYR A 71 3.69 -7.54 -11.62
CA TYR A 71 2.61 -6.95 -12.41
C TYR A 71 2.88 -5.46 -12.63
N ARG A 72 2.37 -4.91 -13.74
CA ARG A 72 2.42 -3.47 -14.01
C ARG A 72 1.78 -2.67 -12.89
N GLU A 73 0.66 -3.17 -12.36
CA GLU A 73 -0.08 -2.55 -11.26
C GLU A 73 0.80 -2.43 -10.01
N SER A 74 1.60 -3.45 -9.76
CA SER A 74 2.55 -3.44 -8.63
C SER A 74 3.62 -2.36 -8.79
N VAL A 75 4.15 -2.19 -10.00
CA VAL A 75 5.12 -1.13 -10.32
C VAL A 75 4.49 0.24 -10.13
N VAL A 76 3.31 0.46 -10.69
CA VAL A 76 2.61 1.74 -10.63
C VAL A 76 2.29 2.12 -9.18
N VAL A 77 1.72 1.20 -8.40
CA VAL A 77 1.39 1.46 -6.99
C VAL A 77 2.65 1.80 -6.18
N SER A 78 3.73 1.05 -6.38
CA SER A 78 5.00 1.30 -5.71
C SER A 78 5.57 2.69 -6.03
N LEU A 79 5.54 3.08 -7.31
CA LEU A 79 6.04 4.39 -7.74
C LEU A 79 5.17 5.53 -7.23
N VAL A 80 3.84 5.39 -7.29
CA VAL A 80 2.90 6.40 -6.78
C VAL A 80 3.10 6.60 -5.27
N ASP A 81 3.26 5.52 -4.53
CA ASP A 81 3.54 5.59 -3.10
C ASP A 81 4.82 6.40 -2.80
N LYS A 82 5.89 6.18 -3.57
CA LYS A 82 7.15 6.92 -3.40
C LYS A 82 7.03 8.39 -3.79
N VAL A 83 6.30 8.68 -4.87
CA VAL A 83 6.04 10.07 -5.31
C VAL A 83 5.23 10.81 -4.25
N MET A 84 4.19 10.20 -3.70
CA MET A 84 3.37 10.79 -2.63
C MET A 84 4.19 11.02 -1.37
N TRP A 85 5.01 10.06 -0.97
CA TRP A 85 5.91 10.22 0.17
C TRP A 85 6.87 11.40 -0.02
N PHE A 86 7.47 11.53 -1.21
CA PHE A 86 8.37 12.63 -1.54
C PHE A 86 7.64 13.97 -1.52
N TYR A 87 6.44 14.03 -2.09
CA TYR A 87 5.60 15.21 -2.08
C TYR A 87 5.31 15.70 -0.67
N GLU A 88 4.94 14.77 0.21
CA GLU A 88 4.70 15.09 1.62
C GLU A 88 5.93 15.65 2.32
N LYS A 89 7.09 15.08 2.06
CA LYS A 89 8.36 15.54 2.64
C LYS A 89 8.73 16.94 2.19
N VAL A 90 8.52 17.25 0.93
CA VAL A 90 8.89 18.56 0.35
C VAL A 90 7.91 19.65 0.76
N THR A 91 6.61 19.36 0.76
CA THR A 91 5.57 20.38 1.01
C THR A 91 5.18 20.53 2.45
N GLY A 92 5.49 19.55 3.30
CA GLY A 92 5.00 19.51 4.67
C GLY A 92 3.49 19.24 4.75
N TYR A 93 2.83 19.03 3.62
CA TYR A 93 1.43 18.62 3.57
C TYR A 93 1.33 17.19 4.04
N SER A 94 1.05 17.07 5.33
CA SER A 94 1.21 15.77 5.91
C SER A 94 -0.13 15.11 6.27
N LYS A 95 -0.14 14.54 7.39
CA LYS A 95 -1.03 13.57 8.02
C LYS A 95 -2.53 13.83 7.86
N GLU A 96 -2.98 15.07 7.78
CA GLU A 96 -4.41 15.39 7.74
C GLU A 96 -5.03 15.11 6.36
N ILE A 97 -4.34 15.49 5.30
CA ILE A 97 -4.78 15.18 3.92
C ILE A 97 -4.71 13.68 3.67
N ASN A 98 -3.68 13.01 4.14
CA ASN A 98 -3.55 11.56 4.03
C ASN A 98 -4.64 10.82 4.79
N TYR A 99 -5.01 11.29 5.96
CA TYR A 99 -6.11 10.72 6.71
C TYR A 99 -7.43 10.85 5.95
N ASN A 100 -7.71 12.01 5.39
CA ASN A 100 -8.93 12.28 4.63
C ASN A 100 -8.96 11.50 3.30
N LEU A 101 -7.84 11.42 2.60
CA LEU A 101 -7.70 10.60 1.39
C LEU A 101 -7.85 9.12 1.70
N GLY A 102 -7.26 8.65 2.78
CA GLY A 102 -7.41 7.27 3.25
C GLY A 102 -8.85 6.92 3.57
N LYS A 103 -9.58 7.81 4.24
CA LYS A 103 -11.01 7.66 4.49
C LYS A 103 -11.81 7.60 3.19
N ALA A 104 -11.59 8.54 2.29
CA ALA A 104 -12.27 8.58 1.00
C ALA A 104 -12.00 7.31 0.19
N ALA A 105 -10.76 6.84 0.19
CA ALA A 105 -10.36 5.62 -0.48
C ALA A 105 -11.04 4.38 0.12
N ILE A 106 -11.17 4.31 1.44
CA ILE A 106 -11.90 3.23 2.11
C ILE A 106 -13.38 3.24 1.71
N TYR A 107 -14.02 4.41 1.66
CA TYR A 107 -15.40 4.52 1.21
C TYR A 107 -15.59 4.08 -0.23
N VAL A 108 -14.69 4.47 -1.13
CA VAL A 108 -14.71 4.02 -2.52
C VAL A 108 -14.54 2.50 -2.60
N PHE A 109 -13.62 1.96 -1.84
CA PHE A 109 -13.38 0.51 -1.76
C PHE A 109 -14.63 -0.25 -1.30
N LEU A 110 -15.27 0.21 -0.23
CA LEU A 110 -16.50 -0.39 0.28
C LEU A 110 -17.64 -0.30 -0.74
N PHE A 111 -17.74 0.82 -1.44
CA PHE A 111 -18.72 1.01 -2.52
C PHE A 111 -18.49 0.02 -3.65
N LEU A 112 -17.26 -0.18 -4.10
CA LEU A 112 -16.91 -1.09 -5.20
C LEU A 112 -17.13 -2.56 -4.84
N ASN A 113 -17.16 -2.90 -3.56
CA ASN A 113 -17.34 -4.27 -3.08
C ASN A 113 -18.73 -4.53 -2.46
N SER A 114 -19.62 -3.56 -2.55
CA SER A 114 -20.99 -3.70 -2.05
C SER A 114 -21.92 -4.43 -3.03
#